data_b9eca95d18a0651b9cf3f099bc3aa817
#
_entry.id   b9eca95d18a0651b9cf3f099bc3aa817
#
_cell.length_a   1.000
_cell.length_b   1.000
_cell.length_c   1.000
_cell.angle_alpha   90.00
_cell.angle_beta   90.00
_cell.angle_gamma   90.00
#
_symmetry.space_group_name_H-M   'P 1'
#
loop_
_entity.id
_entity.type
_entity.pdbx_description
1 polymer ?
#
loop_
_entity_poly.entity_id
_entity_poly.type
_entity_poly.pdbx_seq_one_letter_code
_entity_poly.pdbx_strand_id
1 'polypeptide(L)'
;MIISIIYIYYTNSILRGSTMIENYKRFNLQKKPTRQWHILRPITWILSFPVCWYHLAKIRRSDEVKQLDAPFLLLCNHNSFMDFMITTRALFPKRANYIVAIDGFIGVEWLLRKAGGIGTRKFSRNLAVVKNMFHVRQNGDIIVLYPEARYSLCGTQAVLPDSLGKIIRKLNVPVVTLMMHGHHINSPFWNVGNRGVRGIEAEMDVLFTAEDTQTLTVEEINQKLSEAMVYDDFAWQKEKGIKIKKKHRAEGLHKVLYQCPSCYTEFEMLSEGNRLICGKCGKIWVMTIYGELEALDGITEFSHIPDWYEWERMNVRKEVEEGTYSFEGAVRIESLPNAKGHIPFDKPGLLTHNMDGFTLVGESPSGPFTIHWKVKALYSCHIEYDYKGRGDCVDLNTNDDTFYCFPLVKDFSVTKFALATEELYLKEMKG
;
A
#
# COMPACT_ATOMS: atom_id res chain seq x y z
N MET A 1 -12.48 -20.25 9.26
CA MET A 1 -13.80 -20.53 8.67
C MET A 1 -14.49 -19.26 8.16
N ILE A 2 -14.63 -18.16 8.92
CA ILE A 2 -15.21 -16.89 8.45
C ILE A 2 -14.27 -16.16 7.48
N ILE A 3 -12.97 -16.21 7.69
CA ILE A 3 -11.94 -15.66 6.75
C ILE A 3 -11.97 -16.43 5.42
N SER A 4 -12.20 -17.75 5.45
CA SER A 4 -12.39 -18.56 4.24
C SER A 4 -13.69 -18.22 3.49
N ILE A 5 -14.73 -17.80 4.19
CA ILE A 5 -16.02 -17.41 3.58
C ILE A 5 -15.88 -16.08 2.84
N ILE A 6 -15.14 -15.12 3.40
CA ILE A 6 -14.81 -13.87 2.70
C ILE A 6 -13.93 -14.15 1.47
N TYR A 7 -13.00 -15.09 1.57
CA TYR A 7 -12.13 -15.51 0.46
C TYR A 7 -12.88 -16.25 -0.65
N ILE A 8 -13.88 -17.09 -0.30
CA ILE A 8 -14.67 -17.89 -1.26
C ILE A 8 -15.68 -17.02 -2.01
N TYR A 9 -16.22 -15.96 -1.41
CA TYR A 9 -17.08 -15.01 -2.13
C TYR A 9 -16.34 -14.20 -3.18
N TYR A 10 -15.00 -14.01 -3.04
CA TYR A 10 -14.17 -13.26 -3.99
C TYR A 10 -13.82 -14.03 -5.26
N THR A 11 -13.88 -15.38 -5.26
CA THR A 11 -13.44 -16.19 -6.42
C THR A 11 -14.52 -16.39 -7.48
N ASN A 12 -15.79 -16.10 -7.20
CA ASN A 12 -16.91 -16.43 -8.11
C ASN A 12 -17.56 -15.25 -8.85
N SER A 13 -17.04 -14.01 -8.74
CA SER A 13 -17.60 -12.87 -9.48
C SER A 13 -16.86 -12.54 -10.78
N ILE A 14 -16.56 -13.56 -11.60
CA ILE A 14 -16.24 -13.34 -13.01
C ILE A 14 -17.60 -13.22 -13.74
N LEU A 15 -18.08 -12.02 -13.89
CA LEU A 15 -19.22 -11.74 -14.79
C LEU A 15 -18.76 -12.01 -16.21
N ARG A 16 -19.29 -13.09 -16.79
CA ARG A 16 -19.15 -13.40 -18.22
C ARG A 16 -19.63 -12.21 -19.04
N GLY A 17 -18.81 -11.87 -20.02
CA GLY A 17 -18.90 -10.73 -20.89
C GLY A 17 -20.24 -10.50 -21.54
N SER A 18 -20.46 -9.33 -21.77
CA SER A 18 -20.78 -8.61 -23.01
C SER A 18 -21.40 -7.26 -22.70
N THR A 19 -20.99 -6.28 -23.49
CA THR A 19 -21.63 -5.01 -23.80
C THR A 19 -21.67 -3.93 -22.70
N MET A 20 -20.95 -2.85 -23.00
CA MET A 20 -21.15 -1.46 -22.60
C MET A 20 -20.49 -1.00 -21.30
N ILE A 21 -19.24 -0.53 -21.40
CA ILE A 21 -18.59 0.33 -20.37
C ILE A 21 -19.39 1.63 -20.16
N GLU A 22 -20.15 2.10 -21.12
CA GLU A 22 -20.95 3.32 -21.00
C GLU A 22 -22.07 3.26 -19.95
N ASN A 23 -22.54 2.08 -19.56
CA ASN A 23 -23.66 1.90 -18.62
C ASN A 23 -23.25 1.52 -17.19
N TYR A 24 -21.96 1.44 -16.86
CA TYR A 24 -21.57 1.15 -15.50
C TYR A 24 -21.65 2.41 -14.63
N LYS A 25 -22.55 2.39 -13.65
CA LYS A 25 -22.59 3.41 -12.61
C LYS A 25 -21.24 3.45 -11.90
N ARG A 26 -20.54 4.59 -12.00
CA ARG A 26 -19.24 4.80 -11.35
C ARG A 26 -19.37 4.76 -9.82
N PHE A 27 -18.30 4.36 -9.13
CA PHE A 27 -18.29 4.38 -7.67
C PHE A 27 -18.49 5.82 -7.18
N ASN A 28 -19.48 6.01 -6.30
CA ASN A 28 -19.81 7.34 -5.80
C ASN A 28 -18.83 7.75 -4.68
N LEU A 29 -17.76 8.46 -5.05
CA LEU A 29 -16.79 9.04 -4.13
C LEU A 29 -17.33 10.27 -3.37
N GLN A 30 -18.37 10.95 -3.91
CA GLN A 30 -19.01 12.11 -3.28
C GLN A 30 -20.01 11.72 -2.18
N LYS A 31 -20.33 10.43 -2.06
CA LYS A 31 -21.26 9.95 -1.04
C LYS A 31 -20.71 10.25 0.34
N LYS A 32 -21.44 11.07 1.09
CA LYS A 32 -21.08 11.45 2.47
C LYS A 32 -20.89 10.21 3.34
N PRO A 33 -19.80 10.11 4.10
CA PRO A 33 -19.57 9.01 5.01
C PRO A 33 -20.65 9.00 6.11
N THR A 34 -21.06 7.80 6.49
CA THR A 34 -21.94 7.61 7.64
C THR A 34 -21.08 7.41 8.89
N ARG A 35 -21.58 7.83 10.04
CA ARG A 35 -21.01 7.41 11.32
C ARG A 35 -21.04 5.89 11.39
N GLN A 36 -20.00 5.28 11.96
CA GLN A 36 -19.97 3.84 12.17
C GLN A 36 -21.19 3.40 12.98
N TRP A 37 -21.96 2.47 12.45
CA TRP A 37 -23.15 1.95 13.13
C TRP A 37 -22.78 1.25 14.42
N HIS A 38 -23.52 1.56 15.49
CA HIS A 38 -23.26 0.96 16.80
C HIS A 38 -23.33 -0.57 16.78
N ILE A 39 -24.25 -1.14 16.02
CA ILE A 39 -24.42 -2.60 15.90
C ILE A 39 -23.26 -3.29 15.18
N LEU A 40 -22.52 -2.60 14.33
CA LEU A 40 -21.36 -3.15 13.63
C LEU A 40 -20.06 -3.09 14.45
N ARG A 41 -20.02 -2.27 15.50
CA ARG A 41 -18.83 -2.11 16.35
C ARG A 41 -18.45 -3.42 17.07
N PRO A 42 -19.38 -4.12 17.76
CA PRO A 42 -19.05 -5.42 18.35
C PRO A 42 -18.52 -6.43 17.32
N ILE A 43 -19.04 -6.41 16.09
CA ILE A 43 -18.58 -7.29 15.01
C ILE A 43 -17.13 -7.00 14.66
N THR A 44 -16.75 -5.73 14.47
CA THR A 44 -15.35 -5.37 14.20
C THR A 44 -14.43 -5.73 15.35
N TRP A 45 -14.88 -5.63 16.59
CA TRP A 45 -14.11 -6.03 17.79
C TRP A 45 -13.93 -7.54 17.87
N ILE A 46 -15.01 -8.32 17.66
CA ILE A 46 -14.97 -9.79 17.66
C ILE A 46 -14.01 -10.30 16.57
N LEU A 47 -13.93 -9.63 15.42
CA LEU A 47 -12.97 -9.99 14.37
C LEU A 47 -11.53 -9.60 14.72
N SER A 48 -11.33 -8.47 15.40
CA SER A 48 -10.01 -7.90 15.63
C SER A 48 -9.32 -8.43 16.89
N PHE A 49 -10.05 -8.62 17.99
CA PHE A 49 -9.45 -8.97 19.28
C PHE A 49 -8.80 -10.36 19.31
N PRO A 50 -9.40 -11.42 18.73
CA PRO A 50 -8.73 -12.73 18.67
C PRO A 50 -7.42 -12.69 17.88
N VAL A 51 -7.33 -11.89 16.82
CA VAL A 51 -6.09 -11.69 16.05
C VAL A 51 -5.04 -11.01 16.94
N CYS A 52 -5.41 -9.94 17.66
CA CYS A 52 -4.52 -9.26 18.59
C CYS A 52 -4.02 -10.20 19.71
N TRP A 53 -4.89 -11.05 20.24
CA TRP A 53 -4.49 -12.03 21.27
C TRP A 53 -3.59 -13.13 20.72
N TYR A 54 -3.90 -13.65 19.53
CA TYR A 54 -3.06 -14.67 18.90
C TYR A 54 -1.63 -14.15 18.68
N HIS A 55 -1.49 -12.91 18.23
CA HIS A 55 -0.20 -12.27 17.99
C HIS A 55 0.43 -11.65 19.24
N LEU A 56 -0.21 -11.74 20.42
CA LEU A 56 0.22 -11.10 21.67
C LEU A 56 0.54 -9.61 21.48
N ALA A 57 -0.36 -8.91 20.79
CA ALA A 57 -0.20 -7.51 20.42
C ALA A 57 -0.09 -6.62 21.66
N LYS A 58 0.99 -5.84 21.74
CA LYS A 58 1.24 -4.85 22.77
C LYS A 58 0.93 -3.47 22.19
N ILE A 59 -0.18 -2.88 22.64
CA ILE A 59 -0.61 -1.56 22.19
C ILE A 59 -0.34 -0.56 23.32
N ARG A 60 0.57 0.37 23.08
CA ARG A 60 0.90 1.48 23.99
C ARG A 60 0.23 2.75 23.51
N ARG A 61 -0.24 3.55 24.44
CA ARG A 61 -0.79 4.89 24.17
C ARG A 61 -0.13 5.83 25.13
N SER A 62 0.36 6.97 24.64
CA SER A 62 0.86 8.03 25.51
C SER A 62 -0.24 8.58 26.41
N ASP A 63 0.12 9.28 27.45
CA ASP A 63 -0.88 9.83 28.38
C ASP A 63 -1.72 10.92 27.72
N GLU A 64 -1.16 11.66 26.78
CA GLU A 64 -1.86 12.64 25.96
C GLU A 64 -2.94 11.95 25.10
N VAL A 65 -2.62 10.83 24.45
CA VAL A 65 -3.59 10.06 23.65
C VAL A 65 -4.73 9.48 24.48
N LYS A 66 -4.45 9.05 25.73
CA LYS A 66 -5.48 8.53 26.65
C LYS A 66 -6.50 9.59 27.03
N GLN A 67 -6.06 10.86 27.14
CA GLN A 67 -6.89 12.01 27.50
C GLN A 67 -7.55 12.69 26.27
N LEU A 68 -7.08 12.35 25.06
CA LEU A 68 -7.53 12.99 23.84
C LEU A 68 -8.94 12.51 23.44
N ASP A 69 -9.85 13.45 23.26
CA ASP A 69 -11.18 13.19 22.70
C ASP A 69 -11.23 13.40 21.19
N ALA A 70 -12.20 12.74 20.54
CA ALA A 70 -12.47 12.97 19.13
C ALA A 70 -13.10 14.38 18.91
N PRO A 71 -12.89 15.03 17.75
CA PRO A 71 -12.27 14.46 16.54
C PRO A 71 -10.75 14.61 16.53
N PHE A 72 -10.06 13.64 15.96
CA PHE A 72 -8.64 13.72 15.60
C PHE A 72 -8.34 12.92 14.33
N LEU A 73 -7.20 13.21 13.68
CA LEU A 73 -6.69 12.46 12.56
C LEU A 73 -5.68 11.41 13.06
N LEU A 74 -5.94 10.14 12.81
CA LEU A 74 -5.02 9.04 13.10
C LEU A 74 -4.26 8.65 11.83
N LEU A 75 -2.96 8.77 11.85
CA LEU A 75 -2.04 8.36 10.79
C LEU A 75 -1.34 7.07 11.18
N CYS A 76 -1.40 6.06 10.31
CA CYS A 76 -0.84 4.74 10.56
C CYS A 76 0.13 4.36 9.46
N ASN A 77 1.25 3.70 9.78
CA ASN A 77 2.05 3.00 8.79
C ASN A 77 1.25 1.79 8.24
N HIS A 78 1.62 1.31 7.04
CA HIS A 78 0.79 0.34 6.31
C HIS A 78 1.60 -0.85 5.81
N ASN A 79 1.44 -2.00 6.47
CA ASN A 79 2.25 -3.19 6.23
C ASN A 79 1.44 -4.40 5.76
N SER A 80 0.21 -4.56 6.28
CA SER A 80 -0.63 -5.71 5.95
C SER A 80 -2.09 -5.48 6.34
N PHE A 81 -2.98 -6.38 5.93
CA PHE A 81 -4.39 -6.33 6.34
C PHE A 81 -4.57 -6.38 7.88
N MET A 82 -3.59 -6.91 8.62
CA MET A 82 -3.61 -6.96 10.09
C MET A 82 -3.61 -5.56 10.72
N ASP A 83 -3.12 -4.54 10.03
CA ASP A 83 -3.09 -3.15 10.50
C ASP A 83 -4.48 -2.66 10.90
N PHE A 84 -5.51 -3.03 10.13
CA PHE A 84 -6.91 -2.72 10.46
C PHE A 84 -7.33 -3.33 11.81
N MET A 85 -6.91 -4.55 12.13
CA MET A 85 -7.25 -5.24 13.38
C MET A 85 -6.61 -4.55 14.58
N ILE A 86 -5.33 -4.18 14.46
CA ILE A 86 -4.60 -3.47 15.51
C ILE A 86 -5.16 -2.05 15.69
N THR A 87 -5.41 -1.33 14.61
CA THR A 87 -6.01 0.02 14.65
C THR A 87 -7.38 -0.01 15.34
N THR A 88 -8.23 -1.00 15.00
CA THR A 88 -9.53 -1.19 15.65
C THR A 88 -9.37 -1.44 17.16
N ARG A 89 -8.42 -2.26 17.56
CA ARG A 89 -8.11 -2.54 18.97
C ARG A 89 -7.52 -1.32 19.67
N ALA A 90 -6.65 -0.57 18.99
CA ALA A 90 -6.01 0.64 19.50
C ALA A 90 -7.03 1.78 19.74
N LEU A 91 -8.08 1.87 18.94
CA LEU A 91 -9.14 2.89 19.07
C LEU A 91 -10.27 2.48 20.02
N PHE A 92 -10.34 1.20 20.44
CA PHE A 92 -11.41 0.73 21.30
C PHE A 92 -11.56 1.60 22.58
N PRO A 93 -12.78 2.02 22.98
CA PRO A 93 -14.10 1.80 22.34
C PRO A 93 -14.56 2.95 21.42
N LYS A 94 -13.66 3.83 20.99
CA LYS A 94 -13.98 5.02 20.17
C LYS A 94 -14.43 4.61 18.75
N ARG A 95 -15.20 5.49 18.07
CA ARG A 95 -15.62 5.30 16.67
C ARG A 95 -14.61 5.95 15.75
N ALA A 96 -14.45 5.34 14.55
CA ALA A 96 -13.60 5.89 13.52
C ALA A 96 -14.17 5.67 12.12
N ASN A 97 -13.82 6.55 11.20
CA ASN A 97 -14.02 6.39 9.77
C ASN A 97 -12.67 6.12 9.10
N TYR A 98 -12.62 5.09 8.26
CA TYR A 98 -11.41 4.62 7.60
C TYR A 98 -11.42 5.02 6.13
N ILE A 99 -10.32 5.58 5.63
CA ILE A 99 -10.12 5.79 4.19
C ILE A 99 -9.68 4.45 3.59
N VAL A 100 -10.48 3.95 2.64
CA VAL A 100 -10.33 2.60 2.06
C VAL A 100 -10.36 2.69 0.55
N ALA A 101 -9.46 2.00 -0.12
CA ALA A 101 -9.43 1.92 -1.58
C ALA A 101 -10.67 1.20 -2.13
N ILE A 102 -11.07 1.53 -3.37
CA ILE A 102 -12.34 1.01 -3.97
C ILE A 102 -12.34 -0.50 -4.10
N ASP A 103 -11.20 -1.12 -4.35
CA ASP A 103 -11.05 -2.58 -4.42
C ASP A 103 -11.46 -3.27 -3.12
N GLY A 104 -11.25 -2.62 -1.95
CA GLY A 104 -11.73 -3.10 -0.65
C GLY A 104 -13.26 -3.09 -0.49
N PHE A 105 -13.98 -2.36 -1.35
CA PHE A 105 -15.46 -2.33 -1.33
C PHE A 105 -16.11 -3.41 -2.19
N ILE A 106 -15.36 -4.16 -2.98
CA ILE A 106 -15.93 -5.16 -3.91
C ILE A 106 -16.79 -6.16 -3.15
N GLY A 107 -18.06 -6.25 -3.52
CA GLY A 107 -19.06 -7.15 -2.95
C GLY A 107 -19.59 -6.75 -1.56
N VAL A 108 -18.96 -5.77 -0.87
CA VAL A 108 -19.30 -5.38 0.51
C VAL A 108 -19.54 -3.88 0.67
N GLU A 109 -19.76 -3.13 -0.41
CA GLU A 109 -19.85 -1.67 -0.37
C GLU A 109 -20.83 -1.15 0.69
N TRP A 110 -22.04 -1.72 0.72
CA TRP A 110 -23.05 -1.28 1.68
C TRP A 110 -22.59 -1.45 3.13
N LEU A 111 -22.05 -2.63 3.46
CA LEU A 111 -21.57 -2.98 4.79
C LEU A 111 -20.40 -2.09 5.21
N LEU A 112 -19.38 -1.97 4.32
CA LEU A 112 -18.18 -1.22 4.62
C LEU A 112 -18.47 0.27 4.81
N ARG A 113 -19.40 0.86 4.02
CA ARG A 113 -19.85 2.24 4.25
C ARG A 113 -20.54 2.41 5.61
N LYS A 114 -21.33 1.43 6.06
CA LYS A 114 -21.99 1.44 7.39
C LYS A 114 -21.00 1.19 8.54
N ALA A 115 -19.89 0.51 8.25
CA ALA A 115 -18.77 0.36 9.17
C ALA A 115 -17.87 1.61 9.24
N GLY A 116 -18.18 2.68 8.51
CA GLY A 116 -17.43 3.93 8.53
C GLY A 116 -16.41 4.07 7.40
N GLY A 117 -16.44 3.20 6.37
CA GLY A 117 -15.52 3.26 5.23
C GLY A 117 -15.80 4.44 4.30
N ILE A 118 -14.73 5.16 3.95
CA ILE A 118 -14.69 6.26 2.98
C ILE A 118 -13.92 5.77 1.75
N GLY A 119 -14.60 5.65 0.60
CA GLY A 119 -13.95 5.17 -0.61
C GLY A 119 -12.97 6.18 -1.20
N THR A 120 -11.81 5.70 -1.65
CA THR A 120 -10.80 6.48 -2.38
C THR A 120 -10.22 5.69 -3.54
N ARG A 121 -9.65 6.39 -4.52
CA ARG A 121 -8.73 5.82 -5.50
C ARG A 121 -7.31 6.15 -5.08
N LYS A 122 -6.45 5.13 -5.02
CA LYS A 122 -5.05 5.24 -4.59
C LYS A 122 -4.30 6.22 -5.51
N PHE A 123 -3.39 7.01 -4.99
CA PHE A 123 -2.55 7.94 -5.74
C PHE A 123 -3.29 8.91 -6.68
N SER A 124 -4.58 9.17 -6.42
CA SER A 124 -5.39 10.12 -7.19
C SER A 124 -5.59 11.43 -6.42
N ARG A 125 -5.64 12.57 -7.16
CA ARG A 125 -5.94 13.90 -6.59
C ARG A 125 -7.44 14.09 -6.41
N ASN A 126 -8.08 13.29 -5.55
CA ASN A 126 -9.54 13.33 -5.39
C ASN A 126 -9.98 14.23 -4.23
N LEU A 127 -10.55 15.38 -4.55
CA LEU A 127 -11.09 16.32 -3.57
C LEU A 127 -12.29 15.77 -2.77
N ALA A 128 -12.97 14.72 -3.26
CA ALA A 128 -14.09 14.12 -2.56
C ALA A 128 -13.66 13.49 -1.23
N VAL A 129 -12.48 12.85 -1.20
CA VAL A 129 -11.93 12.28 0.03
C VAL A 129 -11.72 13.38 1.08
N VAL A 130 -11.11 14.48 0.70
CA VAL A 130 -10.87 15.63 1.59
C VAL A 130 -12.20 16.18 2.12
N LYS A 131 -13.21 16.38 1.26
CA LYS A 131 -14.56 16.81 1.68
C LYS A 131 -15.19 15.82 2.68
N ASN A 132 -15.01 14.53 2.45
CA ASN A 132 -15.52 13.49 3.33
C ASN A 132 -14.78 13.48 4.68
N MET A 133 -13.46 13.76 4.73
CA MET A 133 -12.71 13.94 5.98
C MET A 133 -13.27 15.13 6.79
N PHE A 134 -13.56 16.26 6.14
CA PHE A 134 -14.22 17.39 6.82
C PHE A 134 -15.58 17.03 7.38
N HIS A 135 -16.36 16.22 6.66
CA HIS A 135 -17.67 15.77 7.17
C HIS A 135 -17.52 14.87 8.40
N VAL A 136 -16.52 13.97 8.43
CA VAL A 136 -16.21 13.14 9.61
C VAL A 136 -15.81 14.01 10.80
N ARG A 137 -14.93 15.00 10.58
CA ARG A 137 -14.56 16.00 11.59
C ARG A 137 -15.79 16.69 12.18
N GLN A 138 -16.70 17.19 11.32
CA GLN A 138 -17.93 17.85 11.74
C GLN A 138 -18.84 16.94 12.57
N ASN A 139 -18.82 15.63 12.32
CA ASN A 139 -19.55 14.65 13.12
C ASN A 139 -18.89 14.36 14.47
N GLY A 140 -17.68 14.89 14.75
CA GLY A 140 -16.92 14.60 15.96
C GLY A 140 -16.37 13.17 16.00
N ASP A 141 -16.09 12.55 14.85
CA ASP A 141 -15.56 11.19 14.78
C ASP A 141 -14.07 11.21 14.38
N ILE A 142 -13.36 10.11 14.63
CA ILE A 142 -11.95 9.93 14.30
C ILE A 142 -11.81 9.60 12.81
N ILE A 143 -10.81 10.18 12.16
CA ILE A 143 -10.43 9.90 10.78
C ILE A 143 -9.18 9.01 10.81
N VAL A 144 -9.23 7.83 10.19
CA VAL A 144 -8.07 6.94 10.05
C VAL A 144 -7.56 6.98 8.62
N LEU A 145 -6.29 7.30 8.46
CA LEU A 145 -5.61 7.38 7.17
C LEU A 145 -4.28 6.61 7.23
N TYR A 146 -4.03 5.81 6.20
CA TYR A 146 -2.74 5.19 5.89
C TYR A 146 -2.08 6.03 4.79
N PRO A 147 -1.21 7.01 5.14
CA PRO A 147 -0.74 8.02 4.19
C PRO A 147 0.16 7.45 3.09
N GLU A 148 0.76 6.29 3.31
CA GLU A 148 1.55 5.57 2.31
C GLU A 148 0.71 5.08 1.12
N ALA A 149 -0.62 4.98 1.28
CA ALA A 149 -1.60 4.55 0.27
C ALA A 149 -1.35 3.15 -0.34
N ARG A 150 -0.37 2.42 0.14
CA ARG A 150 -0.02 1.03 -0.22
C ARG A 150 0.63 0.33 0.96
N TYR A 151 0.71 -1.00 0.92
CA TYR A 151 1.54 -1.75 1.85
C TYR A 151 3.03 -1.50 1.57
N SER A 152 3.84 -1.49 2.63
CA SER A 152 5.29 -1.41 2.48
C SER A 152 5.81 -2.58 1.64
N LEU A 153 6.69 -2.29 0.68
CA LEU A 153 7.29 -3.31 -0.20
C LEU A 153 8.44 -4.04 0.49
N CYS A 154 9.23 -3.34 1.30
CA CYS A 154 10.44 -3.88 1.92
C CYS A 154 10.50 -3.75 3.45
N GLY A 155 9.37 -3.42 4.11
CA GLY A 155 9.30 -3.31 5.57
C GLY A 155 9.75 -1.97 6.14
N THR A 156 9.92 -0.95 5.29
CA THR A 156 10.23 0.43 5.65
C THR A 156 9.18 1.39 5.13
N GLN A 157 9.24 2.64 5.57
CA GLN A 157 8.34 3.71 5.15
C GLN A 157 8.36 3.91 3.64
N ALA A 158 7.17 4.05 3.04
CA ALA A 158 7.02 4.50 1.65
C ALA A 158 7.01 6.05 1.57
N VAL A 159 7.14 6.57 0.33
CA VAL A 159 7.07 8.02 0.08
C VAL A 159 5.71 8.57 0.49
N LEU A 160 5.71 9.65 1.27
CA LEU A 160 4.50 10.34 1.72
C LEU A 160 4.14 11.50 0.77
N PRO A 161 2.84 11.78 0.57
CA PRO A 161 2.43 12.89 -0.30
C PRO A 161 2.65 14.25 0.35
N ASP A 162 3.28 15.19 -0.36
CA ASP A 162 3.51 16.58 0.10
C ASP A 162 2.22 17.34 0.44
N SER A 163 1.10 16.90 -0.15
CA SER A 163 -0.21 17.50 0.11
C SER A 163 -0.76 17.24 1.51
N LEU A 164 -0.15 16.31 2.27
CA LEU A 164 -0.68 15.87 3.57
C LEU A 164 -0.63 16.98 4.61
N GLY A 165 0.46 17.75 4.68
CA GLY A 165 0.55 18.92 5.56
C GLY A 165 -0.55 19.97 5.28
N LYS A 166 -0.89 20.18 3.99
CA LYS A 166 -2.01 21.07 3.62
C LYS A 166 -3.37 20.55 4.11
N ILE A 167 -3.58 19.23 4.06
CA ILE A 167 -4.81 18.60 4.56
C ILE A 167 -4.88 18.70 6.08
N ILE A 168 -3.78 18.42 6.79
CA ILE A 168 -3.66 18.52 8.24
C ILE A 168 -4.02 19.94 8.71
N ARG A 169 -3.38 20.97 8.15
CA ARG A 169 -3.71 22.37 8.49
C ARG A 169 -5.17 22.70 8.27
N LYS A 170 -5.74 22.29 7.14
CA LYS A 170 -7.16 22.54 6.85
C LYS A 170 -8.10 21.82 7.78
N LEU A 171 -7.78 20.58 8.15
CA LEU A 171 -8.59 19.80 9.09
C LEU A 171 -8.62 20.45 10.47
N ASN A 172 -7.55 21.10 10.92
CA ASN A 172 -7.47 21.77 12.21
C ASN A 172 -8.02 20.90 13.36
N VAL A 173 -7.45 19.72 13.52
CA VAL A 173 -7.70 18.75 14.59
C VAL A 173 -6.36 18.17 15.06
N PRO A 174 -6.27 17.65 16.28
CA PRO A 174 -5.07 16.94 16.70
C PRO A 174 -4.71 15.81 15.72
N VAL A 175 -3.42 15.58 15.53
CA VAL A 175 -2.87 14.48 14.71
C VAL A 175 -2.18 13.49 15.61
N VAL A 176 -2.60 12.24 15.53
CA VAL A 176 -2.05 11.11 16.28
C VAL A 176 -1.38 10.16 15.30
N THR A 177 -0.22 9.63 15.63
CA THR A 177 0.41 8.52 14.92
C THR A 177 0.09 7.19 15.59
N LEU A 178 -0.04 6.12 14.80
CA LEU A 178 -0.04 4.74 15.26
C LEU A 178 1.02 3.99 14.47
N MET A 179 2.18 3.79 15.08
CA MET A 179 3.29 3.06 14.51
C MET A 179 3.21 1.60 14.92
N MET A 180 3.16 0.70 13.93
CA MET A 180 2.95 -0.74 14.11
C MET A 180 4.17 -1.50 13.61
N HIS A 181 4.66 -2.46 14.42
CA HIS A 181 5.83 -3.28 14.11
C HIS A 181 5.50 -4.77 14.12
N GLY A 182 6.18 -5.50 13.23
CA GLY A 182 6.03 -6.95 13.07
C GLY A 182 4.94 -7.38 12.09
N HIS A 183 4.19 -6.44 11.53
CA HIS A 183 3.11 -6.75 10.58
C HIS A 183 3.68 -7.13 9.22
N HIS A 184 4.67 -6.40 8.71
CA HIS A 184 5.39 -6.76 7.50
C HIS A 184 6.09 -8.10 7.64
N ILE A 185 6.78 -8.33 8.76
CA ILE A 185 7.45 -9.60 9.06
C ILE A 185 6.46 -10.77 9.10
N ASN A 186 5.26 -10.53 9.64
CA ASN A 186 4.23 -11.58 9.72
C ASN A 186 3.58 -11.91 8.38
N SER A 187 3.34 -10.91 7.54
CA SER A 187 2.65 -11.06 6.26
C SER A 187 3.13 -10.01 5.27
N PRO A 188 4.37 -10.15 4.77
CA PRO A 188 4.91 -9.21 3.81
C PRO A 188 4.09 -9.21 2.53
N PHE A 189 4.01 -8.07 1.86
CA PHE A 189 3.19 -7.89 0.68
C PHE A 189 3.55 -8.84 -0.48
N TRP A 190 4.82 -9.20 -0.60
CA TRP A 190 5.33 -10.14 -1.60
C TRP A 190 5.14 -11.62 -1.24
N ASN A 191 4.71 -11.94 -0.02
CA ASN A 191 4.42 -13.31 0.44
C ASN A 191 3.30 -13.26 1.49
N VAL A 192 2.08 -13.02 1.00
CA VAL A 192 0.90 -12.87 1.85
C VAL A 192 0.58 -14.18 2.56
N GLY A 193 0.55 -14.14 3.87
CA GLY A 193 0.23 -15.28 4.72
C GLY A 193 0.55 -14.99 6.19
N ASN A 194 0.07 -15.82 7.08
CA ASN A 194 0.37 -15.68 8.51
C ASN A 194 1.62 -16.50 8.87
N ARG A 195 2.71 -15.81 9.18
CA ARG A 195 3.97 -16.44 9.61
C ARG A 195 4.01 -16.75 11.12
N GLY A 196 2.96 -16.36 11.86
CA GLY A 196 2.83 -16.65 13.27
C GLY A 196 3.71 -15.80 14.17
N VAL A 197 4.05 -14.59 13.75
CA VAL A 197 4.79 -13.63 14.57
C VAL A 197 4.00 -13.31 15.82
N ARG A 198 4.67 -13.34 16.98
CA ARG A 198 4.08 -13.03 18.27
C ARG A 198 4.86 -11.90 18.95
N GLY A 199 4.17 -11.11 19.77
CA GLY A 199 4.74 -9.95 20.43
C GLY A 199 4.85 -8.73 19.50
N ILE A 200 3.93 -8.63 18.53
CA ILE A 200 3.83 -7.41 17.70
C ILE A 200 3.57 -6.19 18.57
N GLU A 201 4.08 -5.06 18.15
CA GLU A 201 4.00 -3.81 18.94
C GLU A 201 3.27 -2.72 18.14
N ALA A 202 2.56 -1.87 18.84
CA ALA A 202 1.91 -0.70 18.27
C ALA A 202 1.96 0.45 19.28
N GLU A 203 2.38 1.62 18.84
CA GLU A 203 2.55 2.80 19.68
C GLU A 203 1.74 3.97 19.12
N MET A 204 0.96 4.61 20.01
CA MET A 204 0.13 5.77 19.68
C MET A 204 0.64 7.00 20.43
N ASP A 205 0.96 8.05 19.67
CA ASP A 205 1.43 9.33 20.21
C ASP A 205 0.75 10.51 19.54
N VAL A 206 0.59 11.61 20.27
CA VAL A 206 0.14 12.88 19.69
C VAL A 206 1.32 13.51 18.96
N LEU A 207 1.23 13.61 17.62
CA LEU A 207 2.26 14.27 16.82
C LEU A 207 2.05 15.78 16.77
N PHE A 208 0.80 16.22 16.61
CA PHE A 208 0.43 17.63 16.60
C PHE A 208 -0.84 17.86 17.42
N THR A 209 -0.84 18.93 18.21
CA THR A 209 -2.06 19.51 18.75
C THR A 209 -2.84 20.23 17.64
N ALA A 210 -4.08 20.61 17.88
CA ALA A 210 -4.83 21.45 16.94
C ALA A 210 -4.15 22.81 16.72
N GLU A 211 -3.52 23.39 17.74
CA GLU A 211 -2.77 24.63 17.68
C GLU A 211 -1.52 24.49 16.81
N ASP A 212 -0.74 23.42 16.98
CA ASP A 212 0.45 23.14 16.14
C ASP A 212 0.08 23.11 14.66
N THR A 213 -1.07 22.52 14.30
CA THR A 213 -1.52 22.46 12.89
C THR A 213 -1.80 23.84 12.28
N GLN A 214 -1.98 24.87 13.08
CA GLN A 214 -2.22 26.25 12.62
C GLN A 214 -0.95 27.12 12.66
N THR A 215 -0.08 26.87 13.62
CA THR A 215 1.16 27.66 13.81
C THR A 215 2.30 27.20 12.92
N LEU A 216 2.47 25.88 12.72
CA LEU A 216 3.51 25.33 11.86
C LEU A 216 3.23 25.59 10.37
N THR A 217 4.25 25.75 9.57
CA THR A 217 4.17 25.79 8.10
C THR A 217 3.82 24.41 7.55
N VAL A 218 3.40 24.34 6.29
CA VAL A 218 3.12 23.05 5.62
C VAL A 218 4.37 22.19 5.52
N GLU A 219 5.49 22.83 5.26
CA GLU A 219 6.80 22.19 5.13
C GLU A 219 7.27 21.59 6.46
N GLU A 220 7.15 22.34 7.56
CA GLU A 220 7.47 21.83 8.91
C GLU A 220 6.57 20.67 9.32
N ILE A 221 5.27 20.71 9.00
CA ILE A 221 4.34 19.60 9.24
C ILE A 221 4.77 18.37 8.45
N ASN A 222 5.07 18.51 7.14
CA ASN A 222 5.51 17.39 6.30
C ASN A 222 6.84 16.80 6.80
N GLN A 223 7.79 17.63 7.18
CA GLN A 223 9.08 17.17 7.73
C GLN A 223 8.88 16.37 9.01
N LYS A 224 8.22 16.95 10.02
CA LYS A 224 7.96 16.28 11.31
C LYS A 224 7.17 14.98 11.13
N LEU A 225 6.20 14.97 10.19
CA LEU A 225 5.43 13.79 9.87
C LEU A 225 6.33 12.69 9.25
N SER A 226 7.17 13.06 8.29
CA SER A 226 8.10 12.11 7.66
C SER A 226 9.05 11.50 8.71
N GLU A 227 9.58 12.30 9.62
CA GLU A 227 10.44 11.83 10.73
C GLU A 227 9.68 10.89 11.67
N ALA A 228 8.46 11.23 12.06
CA ALA A 228 7.65 10.45 13.00
C ALA A 228 7.14 9.11 12.43
N MET A 229 7.09 8.98 11.11
CA MET A 229 6.61 7.76 10.44
C MET A 229 7.74 6.84 9.96
N VAL A 230 9.00 7.14 10.30
CA VAL A 230 10.14 6.26 9.99
C VAL A 230 10.01 4.96 10.77
N TYR A 231 10.14 3.84 10.09
CA TYR A 231 10.20 2.52 10.69
C TYR A 231 11.01 1.56 9.82
N ASP A 232 11.46 0.46 10.45
CA ASP A 232 12.14 -0.66 9.81
C ASP A 232 11.76 -1.95 10.54
N ASP A 233 10.91 -2.75 9.92
CA ASP A 233 10.40 -3.98 10.53
C ASP A 233 11.47 -5.09 10.60
N PHE A 234 12.46 -5.10 9.70
CA PHE A 234 13.57 -6.06 9.76
C PHE A 234 14.56 -5.72 10.85
N ALA A 235 14.91 -4.43 11.03
CA ALA A 235 15.72 -3.97 12.14
C ALA A 235 15.01 -4.25 13.48
N TRP A 236 13.71 -3.96 13.57
CA TRP A 236 12.89 -4.29 14.72
C TRP A 236 12.85 -5.81 14.99
N GLN A 237 12.71 -6.66 13.95
CA GLN A 237 12.75 -8.11 14.09
C GLN A 237 14.03 -8.59 14.74
N LYS A 238 15.15 -8.07 14.28
CA LYS A 238 16.49 -8.41 14.79
C LYS A 238 16.65 -7.97 16.25
N GLU A 239 16.30 -6.73 16.56
CA GLU A 239 16.36 -6.17 17.93
C GLU A 239 15.52 -6.99 18.91
N LYS A 240 14.30 -7.36 18.53
CA LYS A 240 13.40 -8.16 19.39
C LYS A 240 13.72 -9.65 19.38
N GLY A 241 14.65 -10.12 18.55
CA GLY A 241 15.00 -11.55 18.43
C GLY A 241 13.85 -12.41 17.89
N ILE A 242 12.97 -11.86 17.06
CA ILE A 242 11.79 -12.57 16.50
C ILE A 242 12.23 -13.57 15.44
N LYS A 243 11.88 -14.83 15.62
CA LYS A 243 12.30 -15.94 14.74
C LYS A 243 11.19 -16.36 13.79
N ILE A 244 11.41 -16.23 12.49
CA ILE A 244 10.55 -16.76 11.45
C ILE A 244 11.08 -18.11 10.97
N LYS A 245 10.52 -19.20 11.48
CA LYS A 245 10.96 -20.57 11.17
C LYS A 245 10.30 -21.17 9.92
N LYS A 246 9.43 -20.43 9.23
CA LYS A 246 8.76 -20.91 8.01
C LYS A 246 9.80 -21.20 6.92
N LYS A 247 9.70 -22.38 6.31
CA LYS A 247 10.64 -22.83 5.27
C LYS A 247 10.56 -21.98 3.99
N HIS A 248 9.39 -21.43 3.70
CA HIS A 248 9.09 -20.59 2.52
C HIS A 248 9.19 -19.09 2.80
N ARG A 249 10.04 -18.66 3.73
CA ARG A 249 10.11 -17.25 4.18
C ARG A 249 10.69 -16.27 3.15
N ALA A 250 11.45 -16.76 2.15
CA ALA A 250 11.97 -15.94 1.07
C ALA A 250 11.12 -16.02 -0.22
N GLU A 251 10.13 -16.93 -0.30
CA GLU A 251 9.29 -17.05 -1.50
C GLU A 251 8.59 -15.72 -1.82
N GLY A 252 8.69 -15.28 -3.06
CA GLY A 252 8.17 -14.00 -3.54
C GLY A 252 9.14 -12.82 -3.38
N LEU A 253 10.21 -12.93 -2.58
CA LEU A 253 11.14 -11.81 -2.34
C LEU A 253 11.84 -11.32 -3.62
N HIS A 254 12.04 -12.19 -4.61
CA HIS A 254 12.58 -11.83 -5.93
C HIS A 254 11.73 -10.78 -6.68
N LYS A 255 10.48 -10.60 -6.32
CA LYS A 255 9.60 -9.58 -6.91
C LYS A 255 9.91 -8.19 -6.39
N VAL A 256 10.41 -8.10 -5.16
CA VAL A 256 10.86 -6.86 -4.54
C VAL A 256 12.31 -6.59 -4.92
N LEU A 257 13.17 -7.60 -4.72
CA LEU A 257 14.60 -7.56 -5.05
C LEU A 257 14.80 -8.15 -6.45
N TYR A 258 14.56 -7.34 -7.47
CA TYR A 258 14.49 -7.77 -8.87
C TYR A 258 15.83 -7.68 -9.61
N GLN A 259 16.84 -6.98 -9.03
CA GLN A 259 18.16 -6.81 -9.63
C GLN A 259 19.23 -7.50 -8.79
N CYS A 260 20.06 -8.29 -9.43
CA CYS A 260 21.17 -8.98 -8.77
C CYS A 260 22.33 -8.02 -8.45
N PRO A 261 22.78 -7.89 -7.19
CA PRO A 261 23.88 -6.98 -6.83
C PRO A 261 25.26 -7.50 -7.24
N SER A 262 25.36 -8.79 -7.57
CA SER A 262 26.63 -9.41 -7.98
C SER A 262 26.91 -9.25 -9.48
N CYS A 263 25.92 -9.43 -10.34
CA CYS A 263 26.11 -9.34 -11.80
C CYS A 263 25.28 -8.23 -12.45
N TYR A 264 24.55 -7.44 -11.68
CA TYR A 264 23.72 -6.30 -12.10
C TYR A 264 22.57 -6.65 -13.06
N THR A 265 22.32 -7.94 -13.33
CA THR A 265 21.22 -8.37 -14.21
C THR A 265 19.88 -8.11 -13.51
N GLU A 266 18.94 -7.52 -14.24
CA GLU A 266 17.57 -7.30 -13.81
C GLU A 266 16.64 -8.44 -14.26
N PHE A 267 15.53 -8.63 -13.56
CA PHE A 267 14.38 -9.51 -13.88
C PHE A 267 14.69 -11.02 -13.91
N GLU A 268 15.91 -11.41 -13.56
CA GLU A 268 16.34 -12.81 -13.51
C GLU A 268 16.47 -13.35 -12.08
N MET A 269 15.94 -12.62 -11.10
CA MET A 269 15.90 -13.08 -9.72
C MET A 269 14.76 -14.08 -9.53
N LEU A 270 15.03 -15.12 -8.74
CA LEU A 270 14.10 -16.20 -8.39
C LEU A 270 14.12 -16.41 -6.88
N SER A 271 13.04 -16.98 -6.34
CA SER A 271 13.00 -17.37 -4.91
C SER A 271 12.34 -18.72 -4.73
N GLU A 272 12.91 -19.55 -3.88
CA GLU A 272 12.40 -20.87 -3.52
C GLU A 272 12.67 -21.15 -2.04
N GLY A 273 11.66 -21.47 -1.29
CA GLY A 273 11.76 -21.76 0.13
C GLY A 273 12.34 -20.57 0.92
N ASN A 274 13.55 -20.70 1.41
CA ASN A 274 14.28 -19.63 2.11
C ASN A 274 15.45 -19.05 1.28
N ARG A 275 15.47 -19.30 -0.02
CA ARG A 275 16.56 -18.90 -0.91
C ARG A 275 16.08 -17.82 -1.88
N LEU A 276 16.96 -16.87 -2.14
CA LEU A 276 16.90 -15.91 -3.23
C LEU A 276 18.04 -16.25 -4.20
N ILE A 277 17.75 -16.36 -5.49
CA ILE A 277 18.66 -16.94 -6.48
C ILE A 277 18.70 -16.02 -7.70
N CYS A 278 19.89 -15.72 -8.18
CA CYS A 278 20.04 -15.09 -9.49
C CYS A 278 20.10 -16.16 -10.59
N GLY A 279 19.12 -16.19 -11.48
CA GLY A 279 19.07 -17.12 -12.60
C GLY A 279 20.21 -16.91 -13.63
N LYS A 280 20.81 -15.70 -13.67
CA LYS A 280 21.89 -15.37 -14.60
C LYS A 280 23.27 -15.85 -14.13
N CYS A 281 23.69 -15.46 -12.92
CA CYS A 281 25.03 -15.79 -12.42
C CYS A 281 25.04 -16.97 -11.44
N GLY A 282 23.86 -17.48 -11.05
CA GLY A 282 23.73 -18.64 -10.15
C GLY A 282 23.96 -18.33 -8.67
N LYS A 283 24.25 -17.08 -8.30
CA LYS A 283 24.48 -16.71 -6.91
C LYS A 283 23.22 -16.90 -6.06
N ILE A 284 23.40 -17.40 -4.83
CA ILE A 284 22.32 -17.75 -3.91
C ILE A 284 22.52 -17.03 -2.58
N TRP A 285 21.46 -16.41 -2.09
CA TRP A 285 21.35 -15.89 -0.74
C TRP A 285 20.29 -16.68 0.04
N VAL A 286 20.58 -16.95 1.29
CA VAL A 286 19.65 -17.63 2.23
C VAL A 286 19.09 -16.61 3.18
N MET A 287 17.78 -16.52 3.23
CA MET A 287 17.11 -15.71 4.26
C MET A 287 17.16 -16.45 5.60
N THR A 288 17.81 -15.87 6.59
CA THR A 288 17.91 -16.41 7.94
C THR A 288 16.55 -16.38 8.66
N ILE A 289 16.47 -17.02 9.82
CA ILE A 289 15.27 -16.94 10.66
C ILE A 289 15.02 -15.58 11.27
N TYR A 290 16.02 -14.68 11.22
CA TYR A 290 15.93 -13.29 11.69
C TYR A 290 15.70 -12.29 10.56
N GLY A 291 15.43 -12.77 9.33
CA GLY A 291 15.13 -11.91 8.18
C GLY A 291 16.34 -11.35 7.45
N GLU A 292 17.56 -11.71 7.85
CA GLU A 292 18.78 -11.30 7.16
C GLU A 292 19.06 -12.23 5.98
N LEU A 293 19.68 -11.69 4.92
CA LEU A 293 20.18 -12.46 3.78
C LEU A 293 21.65 -12.76 3.97
N GLU A 294 22.04 -14.02 3.70
CA GLU A 294 23.43 -14.48 3.74
C GLU A 294 23.75 -15.21 2.45
N ALA A 295 24.79 -14.80 1.73
CA ALA A 295 25.24 -15.51 0.54
C ALA A 295 25.76 -16.90 0.91
N LEU A 296 25.40 -17.94 0.14
CA LEU A 296 25.96 -19.27 0.36
C LEU A 296 27.46 -19.31 0.07
N ASP A 297 27.89 -18.55 -0.95
CA ASP A 297 29.27 -18.47 -1.36
C ASP A 297 29.69 -17.03 -1.61
N GLY A 298 30.92 -16.68 -1.24
CA GLY A 298 31.50 -15.38 -1.49
C GLY A 298 30.95 -14.29 -0.55
N ILE A 299 30.85 -13.08 -1.07
CA ILE A 299 30.49 -11.88 -0.29
C ILE A 299 28.96 -11.75 -0.25
N THR A 300 28.41 -11.43 0.91
CA THR A 300 27.03 -10.95 1.06
C THR A 300 27.01 -9.45 0.81
N GLU A 301 26.52 -9.01 -0.33
CA GLU A 301 26.48 -7.60 -0.71
C GLU A 301 25.53 -6.82 0.20
N PHE A 302 24.35 -7.39 0.46
CA PHE A 302 23.36 -6.83 1.35
C PHE A 302 22.78 -7.93 2.24
N SER A 303 22.97 -7.83 3.54
CA SER A 303 22.31 -8.71 4.50
C SER A 303 20.92 -8.17 4.90
N HIS A 304 20.74 -6.87 4.82
CA HIS A 304 19.49 -6.18 5.17
C HIS A 304 18.64 -5.93 3.92
N ILE A 305 17.43 -6.45 3.89
CA ILE A 305 16.53 -6.37 2.72
C ILE A 305 16.26 -4.92 2.30
N PRO A 306 15.96 -3.97 3.22
CA PRO A 306 15.80 -2.57 2.84
C PRO A 306 17.01 -1.95 2.16
N ASP A 307 18.24 -2.32 2.56
CA ASP A 307 19.45 -1.76 1.94
C ASP A 307 19.59 -2.21 0.48
N TRP A 308 19.23 -3.47 0.17
CA TRP A 308 19.21 -3.94 -1.21
C TRP A 308 18.15 -3.19 -2.03
N TYR A 309 16.95 -3.03 -1.48
CA TYR A 309 15.87 -2.27 -2.12
C TYR A 309 16.26 -0.80 -2.38
N GLU A 310 16.95 -0.15 -1.43
CA GLU A 310 17.46 1.23 -1.63
C GLU A 310 18.60 1.28 -2.65
N TRP A 311 19.44 0.25 -2.74
CA TRP A 311 20.43 0.14 -3.82
C TRP A 311 19.75 0.04 -5.21
N GLU A 312 18.69 -0.74 -5.34
CA GLU A 312 17.88 -0.77 -6.58
C GLU A 312 17.28 0.60 -6.88
N ARG A 313 16.77 1.31 -5.86
CA ARG A 313 16.29 2.70 -5.99
C ARG A 313 17.37 3.63 -6.52
N MET A 314 18.60 3.53 -6.01
CA MET A 314 19.72 4.36 -6.51
C MET A 314 20.04 4.08 -7.97
N ASN A 315 19.95 2.82 -8.43
CA ASN A 315 20.16 2.45 -9.83
C ASN A 315 19.04 3.06 -10.71
N VAL A 316 17.78 2.95 -10.29
CA VAL A 316 16.65 3.56 -10.99
C VAL A 316 16.77 5.10 -11.02
N ARG A 317 17.19 5.71 -9.91
CA ARG A 317 17.46 7.17 -9.86
C ARG A 317 18.49 7.58 -10.90
N LYS A 318 19.56 6.83 -11.03
CA LYS A 318 20.59 7.08 -12.05
C LYS A 318 20.00 7.01 -13.47
N GLU A 319 19.22 5.96 -13.78
CA GLU A 319 18.53 5.87 -15.08
C GLU A 319 17.62 7.09 -15.34
N VAL A 320 16.89 7.55 -14.31
CA VAL A 320 16.01 8.73 -14.41
C VAL A 320 16.84 10.02 -14.59
N GLU A 321 17.95 10.18 -13.88
CA GLU A 321 18.83 11.35 -13.99
C GLU A 321 19.49 11.42 -15.39
N GLU A 322 19.93 10.27 -15.92
CA GLU A 322 20.53 10.15 -17.24
C GLU A 322 19.48 10.19 -18.39
N GLY A 323 18.18 10.12 -18.06
CA GLY A 323 17.10 10.10 -19.06
C GLY A 323 16.99 8.80 -19.84
N THR A 324 17.56 7.72 -19.33
CA THR A 324 17.61 6.39 -19.99
C THR A 324 16.46 5.48 -19.54
N TYR A 325 15.76 5.81 -18.44
CA TYR A 325 14.64 5.01 -17.96
C TYR A 325 13.50 4.97 -18.98
N SER A 326 13.12 3.75 -19.39
CA SER A 326 11.98 3.52 -20.27
C SER A 326 11.44 2.11 -20.13
N PHE A 327 10.13 1.98 -20.18
CA PHE A 327 9.40 0.72 -20.33
C PHE A 327 8.35 0.88 -21.42
N GLU A 328 8.24 -0.11 -22.29
CA GLU A 328 7.15 -0.28 -23.24
C GLU A 328 6.79 -1.75 -23.35
N GLY A 329 5.50 -2.09 -23.19
CA GLY A 329 5.09 -3.48 -23.28
C GLY A 329 3.58 -3.66 -23.43
N ALA A 330 3.20 -4.77 -24.05
CA ALA A 330 1.81 -5.19 -24.11
C ALA A 330 1.32 -5.55 -22.70
N VAL A 331 0.07 -5.14 -22.38
CA VAL A 331 -0.56 -5.42 -21.11
C VAL A 331 -1.98 -5.96 -21.30
N ARG A 332 -2.38 -6.92 -20.47
CA ARG A 332 -3.78 -7.25 -20.26
C ARG A 332 -4.37 -6.18 -19.34
N ILE A 333 -5.54 -5.68 -19.70
CA ILE A 333 -6.19 -4.57 -18.98
C ILE A 333 -7.45 -5.06 -18.30
N GLU A 334 -7.65 -4.65 -17.05
CA GLU A 334 -8.91 -4.79 -16.34
C GLU A 334 -9.29 -3.42 -15.74
N SER A 335 -10.56 -3.05 -15.86
CA SER A 335 -11.12 -1.81 -15.30
C SER A 335 -11.87 -2.08 -14.00
N LEU A 336 -11.80 -1.16 -13.02
CA LEU A 336 -12.59 -1.19 -11.79
C LEU A 336 -13.38 0.12 -11.62
N PRO A 337 -14.48 0.31 -12.37
CA PRO A 337 -15.27 1.53 -12.32
C PRO A 337 -16.08 1.67 -11.03
N ASN A 338 -16.41 0.55 -10.37
CA ASN A 338 -17.23 0.50 -9.16
C ASN A 338 -16.91 -0.73 -8.30
N ALA A 339 -17.63 -0.90 -7.19
CA ALA A 339 -17.44 -1.99 -6.24
C ALA A 339 -18.16 -3.31 -6.62
N LYS A 340 -18.54 -3.53 -7.88
CA LYS A 340 -19.16 -4.80 -8.32
C LYS A 340 -18.12 -5.84 -8.72
N GLY A 341 -16.98 -5.41 -9.24
CA GLY A 341 -15.91 -6.29 -9.67
C GLY A 341 -15.11 -5.71 -10.83
N HIS A 342 -14.06 -6.42 -11.20
CA HIS A 342 -13.22 -6.07 -12.33
C HIS A 342 -13.91 -6.39 -13.66
N ILE A 343 -13.67 -5.57 -14.67
CA ILE A 343 -14.14 -5.73 -16.03
C ILE A 343 -12.90 -5.94 -16.91
N PRO A 344 -12.65 -7.17 -17.38
CA PRO A 344 -11.54 -7.42 -18.29
C PRO A 344 -11.83 -6.83 -19.68
N PHE A 345 -10.77 -6.36 -20.35
CA PHE A 345 -10.84 -5.96 -21.75
C PHE A 345 -10.47 -7.14 -22.65
N ASP A 346 -11.14 -7.24 -23.80
CA ASP A 346 -10.98 -8.37 -24.72
C ASP A 346 -9.61 -8.36 -25.43
N LYS A 347 -9.05 -7.16 -25.65
CA LYS A 347 -7.77 -6.99 -26.35
C LYS A 347 -6.70 -6.45 -25.39
N PRO A 348 -5.44 -6.90 -25.56
CA PRO A 348 -4.33 -6.27 -24.89
C PRO A 348 -4.18 -4.80 -25.28
N GLY A 349 -3.69 -3.99 -24.34
CA GLY A 349 -3.24 -2.64 -24.61
C GLY A 349 -1.72 -2.52 -24.64
N LEU A 350 -1.24 -1.32 -24.88
CA LEU A 350 0.16 -0.94 -24.77
C LEU A 350 0.34 0.00 -23.56
N LEU A 351 1.22 -0.37 -22.66
CA LEU A 351 1.65 0.47 -21.55
C LEU A 351 3.05 0.97 -21.79
N THR A 352 3.24 2.28 -21.72
CA THR A 352 4.57 2.89 -21.66
C THR A 352 4.76 3.60 -20.32
N HIS A 353 5.98 3.56 -19.78
CA HIS A 353 6.39 4.33 -18.62
C HIS A 353 7.80 4.88 -18.86
N ASN A 354 7.93 6.18 -18.95
CA ASN A 354 9.18 6.86 -19.30
C ASN A 354 9.27 8.23 -18.61
N MET A 355 10.14 9.10 -19.10
CA MET A 355 10.36 10.43 -18.56
C MET A 355 9.12 11.36 -18.57
N ASP A 356 8.09 11.03 -19.35
CA ASP A 356 6.81 11.78 -19.40
C ASP A 356 5.76 11.22 -18.43
N GLY A 357 6.02 10.05 -17.83
CA GLY A 357 5.09 9.32 -16.96
C GLY A 357 4.48 8.09 -17.63
N PHE A 358 3.28 7.68 -17.22
CA PHE A 358 2.58 6.54 -17.81
C PHE A 358 1.68 6.95 -18.97
N THR A 359 1.67 6.13 -20.02
CA THR A 359 0.66 6.18 -21.07
C THR A 359 0.08 4.78 -21.30
N LEU A 360 -1.24 4.68 -21.28
CA LEU A 360 -1.97 3.45 -21.58
C LEU A 360 -2.81 3.66 -22.83
N VAL A 361 -2.54 2.88 -23.86
CA VAL A 361 -3.32 2.82 -25.10
C VAL A 361 -4.05 1.47 -25.14
N GLY A 362 -5.33 1.50 -25.43
CA GLY A 362 -6.12 0.27 -25.46
C GLY A 362 -7.43 0.45 -26.22
N GLU A 363 -8.22 -0.62 -26.22
CA GLU A 363 -9.56 -0.64 -26.79
C GLU A 363 -10.56 -1.12 -25.73
N SER A 364 -11.46 -0.23 -25.34
CA SER A 364 -12.59 -0.55 -24.48
C SER A 364 -13.79 -0.97 -25.30
N PRO A 365 -14.86 -1.55 -24.70
CA PRO A 365 -16.12 -1.78 -25.41
C PRO A 365 -16.75 -0.51 -26.03
N SER A 366 -16.38 0.67 -25.53
CA SER A 366 -16.80 1.98 -26.08
C SER A 366 -15.90 2.49 -27.22
N GLY A 367 -14.83 1.76 -27.56
CA GLY A 367 -13.86 2.12 -28.60
C GLY A 367 -12.44 2.33 -28.08
N PRO A 368 -11.52 2.77 -28.96
CA PRO A 368 -10.13 3.01 -28.61
C PRO A 368 -10.00 4.17 -27.62
N PHE A 369 -9.01 4.06 -26.73
CA PHE A 369 -8.69 5.11 -25.76
C PHE A 369 -7.17 5.27 -25.58
N THR A 370 -6.78 6.46 -25.15
CA THR A 370 -5.44 6.77 -24.67
C THR A 370 -5.56 7.56 -23.38
N ILE A 371 -4.85 7.12 -22.34
CA ILE A 371 -4.80 7.81 -21.05
C ILE A 371 -3.34 8.10 -20.72
N HIS A 372 -3.07 9.32 -20.28
CA HIS A 372 -1.74 9.74 -19.89
C HIS A 372 -1.73 10.25 -18.45
N TRP A 373 -0.83 9.72 -17.63
CA TRP A 373 -0.56 10.15 -16.27
C TRP A 373 0.80 10.83 -16.25
N LYS A 374 0.80 12.18 -16.24
CA LYS A 374 2.02 12.98 -16.16
C LYS A 374 2.76 12.74 -14.86
N VAL A 375 4.08 12.86 -14.88
CA VAL A 375 4.96 12.68 -13.72
C VAL A 375 4.45 13.48 -12.49
N LYS A 376 4.16 14.77 -12.64
CA LYS A 376 3.62 15.61 -11.52
C LYS A 376 2.30 15.11 -10.92
N ALA A 377 1.58 14.24 -11.61
CA ALA A 377 0.28 13.75 -11.15
C ALA A 377 0.41 12.57 -10.18
N LEU A 378 1.53 11.83 -10.24
CA LEU A 378 1.75 10.60 -9.48
C LEU A 378 3.03 10.72 -8.65
N TYR A 379 2.92 10.92 -7.32
CA TYR A 379 4.10 10.88 -6.44
C TYR A 379 4.60 9.43 -6.19
N SER A 380 3.77 8.43 -6.46
CA SER A 380 4.05 7.01 -6.49
C SER A 380 2.95 6.31 -7.29
N CYS A 381 3.06 5.01 -7.54
CA CYS A 381 2.00 4.19 -8.12
C CYS A 381 1.70 2.98 -7.24
N HIS A 382 0.50 2.44 -7.37
CA HIS A 382 0.15 1.20 -6.72
C HIS A 382 0.53 0.01 -7.60
N ILE A 383 1.14 -0.99 -6.98
CA ILE A 383 1.52 -2.24 -7.62
C ILE A 383 0.95 -3.41 -6.83
N GLU A 384 0.80 -4.53 -7.48
CA GLU A 384 0.35 -5.77 -6.85
C GLU A 384 1.23 -6.93 -7.32
N TYR A 385 1.58 -7.81 -6.39
CA TYR A 385 2.28 -9.05 -6.69
C TYR A 385 1.28 -10.19 -6.78
N ASP A 386 1.26 -10.86 -7.94
CA ASP A 386 0.34 -11.97 -8.24
C ASP A 386 -1.11 -11.70 -7.83
N TYR A 387 -1.63 -10.52 -8.25
CA TYR A 387 -2.94 -10.05 -7.84
C TYR A 387 -4.04 -11.10 -8.06
N LYS A 388 -4.47 -11.74 -6.98
CA LYS A 388 -5.49 -12.80 -6.99
C LYS A 388 -5.16 -13.97 -7.93
N GLY A 389 -3.88 -14.35 -8.06
CA GLY A 389 -3.42 -15.43 -8.95
C GLY A 389 -3.42 -15.06 -10.43
N ARG A 390 -3.43 -13.76 -10.79
CA ARG A 390 -3.51 -13.28 -12.17
C ARG A 390 -2.22 -12.68 -12.69
N GLY A 391 -1.20 -12.65 -11.87
CA GLY A 391 0.12 -12.07 -12.16
C GLY A 391 0.32 -10.70 -11.53
N ASP A 392 1.53 -10.19 -11.66
CA ASP A 392 1.93 -8.88 -11.15
C ASP A 392 1.31 -7.78 -12.01
N CYS A 393 0.88 -6.67 -11.39
CA CYS A 393 0.31 -5.55 -12.13
C CYS A 393 0.60 -4.20 -11.47
N VAL A 394 0.45 -3.14 -12.26
CA VAL A 394 0.33 -1.77 -11.79
C VAL A 394 -1.12 -1.32 -11.94
N ASP A 395 -1.70 -0.69 -10.93
CA ASP A 395 -3.03 -0.09 -11.01
C ASP A 395 -2.93 1.44 -11.08
N LEU A 396 -3.42 1.96 -12.20
CA LEU A 396 -3.38 3.37 -12.56
C LEU A 396 -4.78 3.97 -12.43
N ASN A 397 -4.89 5.01 -11.63
CA ASN A 397 -6.17 5.60 -11.28
C ASN A 397 -6.45 6.88 -12.08
N THR A 398 -7.68 7.00 -12.57
CA THR A 398 -8.31 8.25 -12.98
C THR A 398 -9.31 8.72 -11.92
N ASN A 399 -10.03 9.80 -12.15
CA ASN A 399 -11.11 10.21 -11.26
C ASN A 399 -12.27 9.21 -11.22
N ASP A 400 -12.50 8.50 -12.33
CA ASP A 400 -13.71 7.70 -12.54
C ASP A 400 -13.44 6.19 -12.61
N ASP A 401 -12.17 5.80 -12.83
CA ASP A 401 -11.82 4.40 -13.03
C ASP A 401 -10.44 4.05 -12.46
N THR A 402 -10.19 2.76 -12.28
CA THR A 402 -8.88 2.17 -11.97
C THR A 402 -8.55 1.14 -13.02
N PHE A 403 -7.41 1.27 -13.69
CA PHE A 403 -6.94 0.35 -14.72
C PHE A 403 -5.84 -0.52 -14.13
N TYR A 404 -6.11 -1.82 -14.02
CA TYR A 404 -5.14 -2.84 -13.65
C TYR A 404 -4.44 -3.31 -14.91
N CYS A 405 -3.14 -3.00 -15.03
CA CYS A 405 -2.33 -3.32 -16.18
C CYS A 405 -1.38 -4.47 -15.82
N PHE A 406 -1.61 -5.64 -16.41
CA PHE A 406 -0.81 -6.85 -16.21
C PHE A 406 0.15 -7.01 -17.41
N PRO A 407 1.46 -6.77 -17.26
CA PRO A 407 2.41 -6.92 -18.35
C PRO A 407 2.41 -8.34 -18.92
N LEU A 408 2.51 -8.43 -20.25
CA LEU A 408 2.57 -9.69 -21.02
C LEU A 408 3.98 -9.97 -21.53
N VAL A 409 4.93 -9.10 -21.23
CA VAL A 409 6.36 -9.24 -21.52
C VAL A 409 7.06 -9.92 -20.34
N LYS A 410 8.31 -10.39 -20.53
CA LYS A 410 9.09 -11.04 -19.46
C LYS A 410 10.00 -10.07 -18.72
N ASP A 411 10.55 -9.09 -19.43
CA ASP A 411 11.57 -8.18 -18.92
C ASP A 411 10.90 -6.98 -18.25
N PHE A 412 10.35 -7.19 -17.06
CA PHE A 412 9.75 -6.13 -16.26
C PHE A 412 9.78 -6.45 -14.77
N SER A 413 9.64 -5.41 -13.97
CA SER A 413 9.32 -5.49 -12.53
C SER A 413 8.35 -4.39 -12.15
N VAL A 414 7.26 -4.74 -11.49
CA VAL A 414 6.32 -3.75 -10.93
C VAL A 414 6.98 -2.96 -9.80
N THR A 415 7.97 -3.52 -9.10
CA THR A 415 8.80 -2.79 -8.14
C THR A 415 9.57 -1.68 -8.84
N LYS A 416 10.20 -1.97 -10.00
CA LYS A 416 10.89 -0.93 -10.80
C LYS A 416 9.93 0.17 -11.23
N PHE A 417 8.67 -0.13 -11.58
CA PHE A 417 7.66 0.89 -11.88
C PHE A 417 7.41 1.80 -10.68
N ALA A 418 7.25 1.24 -9.48
CA ALA A 418 7.03 2.03 -8.27
C ALA A 418 8.23 2.94 -7.97
N LEU A 419 9.45 2.39 -8.00
CA LEU A 419 10.69 3.14 -7.79
C LEU A 419 10.84 4.26 -8.82
N ALA A 420 10.67 3.95 -10.11
CA ALA A 420 10.81 4.93 -11.18
C ALA A 420 9.76 6.04 -11.09
N THR A 421 8.51 5.72 -10.74
CA THR A 421 7.48 6.74 -10.55
C THR A 421 7.87 7.73 -9.45
N GLU A 422 8.42 7.22 -8.34
CA GLU A 422 8.88 8.05 -7.21
C GLU A 422 10.08 8.91 -7.60
N GLU A 423 11.08 8.34 -8.27
CA GLU A 423 12.28 9.09 -8.67
C GLU A 423 11.98 10.12 -9.77
N LEU A 424 11.11 9.80 -10.72
CA LEU A 424 10.62 10.75 -11.73
C LEU A 424 9.90 11.94 -11.07
N TYR A 425 9.00 11.66 -10.10
CA TYR A 425 8.31 12.69 -9.35
C TYR A 425 9.28 13.59 -8.58
N LEU A 426 10.24 12.99 -7.87
CA LEU A 426 11.23 13.74 -7.09
C LEU A 426 12.12 14.61 -7.98
N LYS A 427 12.54 14.13 -9.16
CA LYS A 427 13.30 14.91 -10.15
C LYS A 427 12.49 16.11 -10.63
N GLU A 428 11.22 15.89 -10.99
CA GLU A 428 10.32 16.92 -11.52
C GLU A 428 9.93 17.99 -10.47
N MET A 429 9.94 17.63 -9.17
CA MET A 429 9.65 18.57 -8.07
C MET A 429 10.87 19.38 -7.63
N LYS A 430 12.10 18.89 -7.94
CA LYS A 430 13.35 19.60 -7.63
C LYS A 430 13.79 20.58 -8.75
N GLY A 431 13.37 20.32 -9.99
CA GLY A 431 13.61 21.19 -11.15
C GLY A 431 12.55 22.27 -11.26
#